data_be6893b38dfb9b722df5787bcc544e30
#
_entry.id   be6893b38dfb9b722df5787bcc544e30
#
_cell.length_a   1.000
_cell.length_b   1.000
_cell.length_c   1.000
_cell.angle_alpha   90.00
_cell.angle_beta   90.00
_cell.angle_gamma   90.00
#
_symmetry.space_group_name_H-M   'P 1'
#
loop_
_entity.id
_entity.type
_entity.pdbx_description
1 polymer ?
#
loop_
_entity_poly.entity_id
_entity_poly.type
_entity_poly.pdbx_seq_one_letter_code
_entity_poly.pdbx_strand_id
1 'polypeptide(L)'
;MELFTILVEEYDPAIEFFTGVLGFDLVEDSPSLTNDGRPKRWVVVRPPGARTGVLLARADGERQRAAIGDQVAGRVGFFLRTDDFDAAYERMTAAGVEFVTPPRAEPYGRVAVFRDIAGNRWDLLGPA
;
A
#
# COMPACT_ATOMS: atom_id res chain seq x y z
N MET A 1 16.46 -0.73 -4.95
CA MET A 1 15.68 0.38 -4.35
C MET A 1 15.28 0.00 -2.94
N GLU A 2 15.50 0.88 -2.00
CA GLU A 2 15.20 0.57 -0.62
C GLU A 2 13.78 0.92 -0.21
N LEU A 3 13.35 2.15 -0.51
CA LEU A 3 12.04 2.65 -0.13
C LEU A 3 11.40 3.45 -1.26
N PHE A 4 10.07 3.50 -1.23
CA PHE A 4 9.29 4.51 -1.95
C PHE A 4 8.18 5.00 -1.02
N THR A 5 7.65 6.18 -1.30
CA THR A 5 6.69 6.84 -0.41
C THR A 5 5.27 6.67 -0.90
N ILE A 6 4.38 6.33 0.03
CA ILE A 6 2.93 6.45 -0.16
C ILE A 6 2.43 7.52 0.82
N LEU A 7 1.75 8.52 0.29
CA LEU A 7 1.10 9.55 1.09
C LEU A 7 -0.18 9.00 1.71
N VAL A 8 -0.35 9.25 3.00
CA VAL A 8 -1.53 8.82 3.76
C VAL A 8 -2.10 9.97 4.57
N GLU A 9 -3.36 9.87 4.98
CA GLU A 9 -3.97 10.89 5.84
C GLU A 9 -3.46 10.80 7.27
N GLU A 10 -3.38 9.56 7.81
CA GLU A 10 -2.93 9.30 9.18
C GLU A 10 -2.12 8.02 9.24
N TYR A 11 -1.14 7.98 10.18
CA TYR A 11 -0.24 6.84 10.32
C TYR A 11 -0.94 5.57 10.78
N ASP A 12 -1.68 5.62 11.89
CA ASP A 12 -2.18 4.40 12.53
C ASP A 12 -3.17 3.62 11.67
N PRO A 13 -4.17 4.24 11.03
CA PRO A 13 -5.02 3.50 10.10
C PRO A 13 -4.25 2.91 8.91
N ALA A 14 -3.24 3.62 8.43
CA ALA A 14 -2.41 3.11 7.33
C ALA A 14 -1.59 1.92 7.76
N ILE A 15 -0.96 1.97 8.94
CA ILE A 15 -0.22 0.84 9.50
C ILE A 15 -1.14 -0.38 9.63
N GLU A 16 -2.34 -0.19 10.18
CA GLU A 16 -3.30 -1.26 10.35
C GLU A 16 -3.69 -1.89 9.01
N PHE A 17 -3.92 -1.09 7.99
CA PHE A 17 -4.24 -1.59 6.67
C PHE A 17 -3.09 -2.43 6.08
N PHE A 18 -1.90 -1.87 6.05
CA PHE A 18 -0.77 -2.56 5.42
C PHE A 18 -0.34 -3.81 6.19
N THR A 19 -0.38 -3.77 7.51
CA THR A 19 0.01 -4.94 8.32
C THR A 19 -1.13 -5.93 8.51
N GLY A 20 -2.32 -5.46 8.87
CA GLY A 20 -3.45 -6.33 9.20
C GLY A 20 -4.19 -6.86 7.97
N VAL A 21 -4.32 -6.06 6.92
CA VAL A 21 -5.07 -6.44 5.71
C VAL A 21 -4.14 -7.03 4.65
N LEU A 22 -3.05 -6.35 4.32
CA LEU A 22 -2.12 -6.82 3.29
C LEU A 22 -1.06 -7.79 3.82
N GLY A 23 -0.89 -7.89 5.14
CA GLY A 23 0.07 -8.82 5.74
C GLY A 23 1.51 -8.36 5.66
N PHE A 24 1.76 -7.06 5.50
CA PHE A 24 3.11 -6.51 5.52
C PHE A 24 3.66 -6.52 6.95
N ASP A 25 4.98 -6.55 7.06
CA ASP A 25 5.67 -6.36 8.34
C ASP A 25 5.83 -4.87 8.61
N LEU A 26 5.65 -4.48 9.88
CA LEU A 26 6.04 -3.15 10.34
C LEU A 26 7.54 -3.18 10.63
N VAL A 27 8.32 -2.54 9.77
CA VAL A 27 9.79 -2.57 9.86
C VAL A 27 10.30 -1.52 10.82
N GLU A 28 9.70 -0.34 10.80
CA GLU A 28 10.11 0.76 11.67
C GLU A 28 8.93 1.70 11.92
N ASP A 29 8.88 2.23 13.14
CA ASP A 29 7.95 3.28 13.54
C ASP A 29 8.64 4.12 14.61
N SER A 30 9.27 5.21 14.20
CA SER A 30 10.12 6.03 15.06
C SER A 30 9.70 7.49 15.01
N PRO A 31 9.83 8.23 16.12
CA PRO A 31 9.65 9.68 16.11
C PRO A 31 10.67 10.33 15.17
N SER A 32 10.24 11.37 14.48
CA SER A 32 11.07 12.15 13.58
C SER A 32 10.61 13.60 13.58
N LEU A 33 11.24 14.44 12.77
CA LEU A 33 10.85 15.83 12.62
C LEU A 33 10.78 16.21 11.14
N THR A 34 9.84 17.12 10.81
CA THR A 34 9.81 17.76 9.50
C THR A 34 11.03 18.69 9.36
N ASN A 35 11.27 19.22 8.15
CA ASN A 35 12.38 20.11 7.91
C ASN A 35 12.28 21.40 8.74
N ASP A 36 11.07 21.81 9.10
CA ASP A 36 10.81 22.99 9.93
C ASP A 36 10.56 22.64 11.40
N GLY A 37 10.92 21.43 11.83
CA GLY A 37 10.96 21.04 13.23
C GLY A 37 9.67 20.55 13.85
N ARG A 38 8.62 20.31 13.06
CA ARG A 38 7.36 19.77 13.58
C ARG A 38 7.45 18.25 13.76
N PRO A 39 6.74 17.69 14.76
CA PRO A 39 6.74 16.23 14.97
C PRO A 39 6.16 15.48 13.77
N LYS A 40 6.81 14.37 13.41
CA LYS A 40 6.30 13.38 12.47
C LYS A 40 6.79 12.00 12.88
N ARG A 41 6.39 10.97 12.15
CA ARG A 41 6.84 9.61 12.38
C ARG A 41 7.52 9.08 11.13
N TRP A 42 8.54 8.26 11.32
CA TRP A 42 9.22 7.51 10.27
C TRP A 42 8.64 6.09 10.30
N VAL A 43 7.72 5.81 9.38
CA VAL A 43 6.97 4.55 9.38
C VAL A 43 7.29 3.79 8.10
N VAL A 44 7.83 2.59 8.25
CA VAL A 44 8.18 1.73 7.12
C VAL A 44 7.46 0.40 7.28
N VAL A 45 6.74 0.00 6.23
CA VAL A 45 6.14 -1.33 6.10
C VAL A 45 6.73 -2.03 4.89
N ARG A 46 6.73 -3.37 4.89
CA ARG A 46 7.36 -4.14 3.83
C ARG A 46 6.71 -5.52 3.71
N PRO A 47 6.43 -6.02 2.49
CA PRO A 47 5.98 -7.39 2.33
C PRO A 47 7.00 -8.37 2.92
N PRO A 48 6.56 -9.48 3.55
CA PRO A 48 7.49 -10.47 4.08
C PRO A 48 8.46 -10.97 3.02
N GLY A 49 9.74 -10.96 3.34
CA GLY A 49 10.80 -11.41 2.43
C GLY A 49 11.19 -10.43 1.33
N ALA A 50 10.50 -9.31 1.19
CA ALA A 50 10.83 -8.31 0.19
C ALA A 50 12.03 -7.44 0.64
N ARG A 51 12.73 -6.88 -0.35
CA ARG A 51 13.84 -5.95 -0.09
C ARG A 51 13.39 -4.50 -0.07
N THR A 52 12.39 -4.17 -0.90
CA THR A 52 11.87 -2.82 -1.00
C THR A 52 10.70 -2.63 -0.02
N GLY A 53 10.78 -1.58 0.76
CA GLY A 53 9.73 -1.18 1.69
C GLY A 53 8.95 0.03 1.22
N VAL A 54 7.92 0.37 1.97
CA VAL A 54 7.07 1.52 1.75
C VAL A 54 7.20 2.46 2.95
N LEU A 55 7.56 3.70 2.69
CA LEU A 55 7.49 4.76 3.67
C LEU A 55 6.06 5.31 3.67
N LEU A 56 5.36 5.17 4.80
CA LEU A 56 4.03 5.77 4.96
C LEU A 56 4.23 7.19 5.47
N ALA A 57 3.96 8.18 4.62
CA ALA A 57 4.16 9.58 4.94
C ALA A 57 2.82 10.28 5.11
N ARG A 58 2.58 10.83 6.30
CA ARG A 58 1.38 11.65 6.50
C ARG A 58 1.48 12.92 5.66
N ALA A 59 0.46 13.19 4.87
CA ALA A 59 0.41 14.36 4.00
C ALA A 59 0.56 15.64 4.82
N ASP A 60 1.41 16.53 4.34
CA ASP A 60 1.70 17.81 4.96
C ASP A 60 1.39 18.92 3.98
N GLY A 61 0.30 19.64 4.23
CA GLY A 61 -0.15 20.73 3.37
C GLY A 61 -1.11 20.29 2.27
N GLU A 62 -1.73 21.27 1.62
CA GLU A 62 -2.79 21.00 0.64
C GLU A 62 -2.31 20.23 -0.57
N ARG A 63 -1.11 20.53 -1.06
CA ARG A 63 -0.56 19.86 -2.23
C ARG A 63 -0.37 18.36 -1.98
N GLN A 64 0.14 18.00 -0.83
CA GLN A 64 0.33 16.58 -0.48
C GLN A 64 -1.01 15.92 -0.21
N ARG A 65 -1.92 16.57 0.49
CA ARG A 65 -3.26 16.01 0.71
C ARG A 65 -4.02 15.78 -0.60
N ALA A 66 -3.87 16.66 -1.57
CA ALA A 66 -4.49 16.49 -2.90
C ALA A 66 -3.91 15.31 -3.68
N ALA A 67 -2.68 14.91 -3.37
CA ALA A 67 -2.03 13.78 -4.03
C ALA A 67 -2.34 12.42 -3.37
N ILE A 68 -2.96 12.40 -2.20
CA ILE A 68 -3.36 11.14 -1.55
C ILE A 68 -4.28 10.37 -2.50
N GLY A 69 -3.90 9.10 -2.79
CA GLY A 69 -4.66 8.24 -3.69
C GLY A 69 -4.51 8.59 -5.17
N ASP A 70 -3.72 9.60 -5.50
CA ASP A 70 -3.54 10.10 -6.88
C ASP A 70 -2.07 10.33 -7.23
N GLN A 71 -1.16 9.63 -6.59
CA GLN A 71 0.28 9.81 -6.80
C GLN A 71 0.72 9.45 -8.21
N VAL A 72 -0.02 8.58 -8.89
CA VAL A 72 0.30 8.07 -10.22
C VAL A 72 -0.79 8.49 -11.22
N ALA A 73 -1.54 9.52 -10.91
CA ALA A 73 -2.55 10.12 -11.79
C ALA A 73 -3.58 9.10 -12.30
N GLY A 74 -4.08 8.26 -11.41
CA GLY A 74 -5.15 7.30 -11.70
C GLY A 74 -4.70 5.98 -12.30
N ARG A 75 -3.41 5.80 -12.52
CA ARG A 75 -2.90 4.50 -12.99
C ARG A 75 -2.70 3.53 -11.83
N VAL A 76 -2.59 2.23 -12.17
CA VAL A 76 -2.04 1.26 -11.22
C VAL A 76 -0.59 1.64 -10.96
N GLY A 77 -0.29 1.94 -9.70
CA GLY A 77 1.03 2.44 -9.32
C GLY A 77 1.91 1.39 -8.67
N PHE A 78 1.30 0.33 -8.14
CA PHE A 78 2.00 -0.65 -7.32
C PHE A 78 1.54 -2.06 -7.68
N PHE A 79 2.44 -3.02 -7.54
CA PHE A 79 2.20 -4.39 -7.99
C PHE A 79 2.61 -5.33 -6.86
N LEU A 80 1.64 -6.02 -6.28
CA LEU A 80 1.85 -6.94 -5.16
C LEU A 80 1.71 -8.37 -5.65
N ARG A 81 2.79 -9.15 -5.57
CA ARG A 81 2.75 -10.56 -5.93
C ARG A 81 2.47 -11.41 -4.71
N THR A 82 1.62 -12.39 -4.88
CA THR A 82 1.33 -13.42 -3.87
C THR A 82 1.54 -14.80 -4.46
N ASP A 83 1.91 -15.77 -3.63
CA ASP A 83 2.04 -17.16 -4.05
C ASP A 83 0.70 -17.87 -4.14
N ASP A 84 -0.30 -17.40 -3.39
CA ASP A 84 -1.66 -17.94 -3.37
C ASP A 84 -2.65 -16.81 -3.61
N PHE A 85 -3.00 -16.61 -4.88
CA PHE A 85 -3.89 -15.53 -5.30
C PHE A 85 -5.28 -15.66 -4.66
N ASP A 86 -5.86 -16.86 -4.66
CA ASP A 86 -7.22 -17.05 -4.16
C ASP A 86 -7.30 -16.77 -2.65
N ALA A 87 -6.33 -17.24 -1.88
CA ALA A 87 -6.30 -17.00 -0.44
C ALA A 87 -6.14 -15.51 -0.14
N ALA A 88 -5.27 -14.81 -0.86
CA ALA A 88 -5.09 -13.37 -0.69
C ALA A 88 -6.34 -12.59 -1.06
N TYR A 89 -6.94 -12.93 -2.19
CA TYR A 89 -8.17 -12.28 -2.67
C TYR A 89 -9.31 -12.45 -1.66
N GLU A 90 -9.52 -13.67 -1.15
CA GLU A 90 -10.56 -13.95 -0.16
C GLU A 90 -10.32 -13.20 1.14
N ARG A 91 -9.08 -13.20 1.64
CA ARG A 91 -8.72 -12.49 2.87
C ARG A 91 -8.95 -10.99 2.73
N MET A 92 -8.52 -10.42 1.62
CA MET A 92 -8.66 -8.98 1.38
C MET A 92 -10.11 -8.58 1.20
N THR A 93 -10.90 -9.38 0.48
CA THR A 93 -12.34 -9.15 0.32
C THR A 93 -13.05 -9.21 1.67
N ALA A 94 -12.74 -10.20 2.49
CA ALA A 94 -13.34 -10.33 3.83
C ALA A 94 -12.97 -9.14 4.74
N ALA A 95 -11.82 -8.53 4.54
CA ALA A 95 -11.38 -7.36 5.27
C ALA A 95 -11.95 -6.05 4.72
N GLY A 96 -12.78 -6.10 3.68
CA GLY A 96 -13.44 -4.92 3.11
C GLY A 96 -12.65 -4.18 2.04
N VAL A 97 -11.61 -4.77 1.49
CA VAL A 97 -10.83 -4.16 0.40
C VAL A 97 -11.72 -4.02 -0.84
N GLU A 98 -11.70 -2.83 -1.44
CA GLU A 98 -12.40 -2.59 -2.69
C GLU A 98 -11.57 -3.10 -3.86
N PHE A 99 -12.11 -4.07 -4.61
CA PHE A 99 -11.52 -4.50 -5.88
C PHE A 99 -12.20 -3.72 -7.01
N VAL A 100 -11.39 -2.97 -7.76
CA VAL A 100 -11.88 -2.15 -8.88
C VAL A 100 -12.25 -3.02 -10.06
N THR A 101 -11.50 -4.11 -10.27
CA THR A 101 -11.79 -5.10 -11.30
C THR A 101 -11.89 -6.49 -10.67
N PRO A 102 -12.74 -7.39 -11.22
CA PRO A 102 -12.74 -8.78 -10.77
C PRO A 102 -11.44 -9.48 -11.17
N PRO A 103 -11.10 -10.60 -10.52
CA PRO A 103 -9.95 -11.41 -10.92
C PRO A 103 -10.07 -11.84 -12.38
N ARG A 104 -8.96 -11.76 -13.11
CA ARG A 104 -8.90 -12.24 -14.49
C ARG A 104 -7.63 -13.06 -14.71
N ALA A 105 -7.70 -13.99 -15.67
CA ALA A 105 -6.56 -14.78 -16.07
C ALA A 105 -5.85 -14.09 -17.24
N GLU A 106 -4.54 -13.99 -17.14
CA GLU A 106 -3.66 -13.46 -18.17
C GLU A 106 -2.58 -14.49 -18.49
N PRO A 107 -1.85 -14.36 -19.61
CA PRO A 107 -0.75 -15.30 -19.91
C PRO A 107 0.30 -15.39 -18.81
N TYR A 108 0.51 -14.31 -18.06
CA TYR A 108 1.51 -14.23 -16.99
C TYR A 108 0.96 -14.63 -15.61
N GLY A 109 -0.32 -14.96 -15.50
CA GLY A 109 -0.94 -15.35 -14.23
C GLY A 109 -2.27 -14.67 -14.00
N ARG A 110 -2.70 -14.61 -12.74
CA ARG A 110 -3.96 -13.97 -12.35
C ARG A 110 -3.69 -12.56 -11.84
N VAL A 111 -4.63 -11.66 -12.09
CA VAL A 111 -4.53 -10.27 -11.65
C VAL A 111 -5.89 -9.72 -11.25
N ALA A 112 -5.90 -8.88 -10.23
CA ALA A 112 -7.07 -8.08 -9.85
C ALA A 112 -6.57 -6.73 -9.32
N VAL A 113 -7.30 -5.66 -9.65
CA VAL A 113 -6.94 -4.32 -9.19
C VAL A 113 -7.69 -4.00 -7.91
N PHE A 114 -6.97 -3.57 -6.88
CA PHE A 114 -7.58 -3.13 -5.63
C PHE A 114 -7.12 -1.72 -5.26
N ARG A 115 -7.84 -1.08 -4.34
CA ARG A 115 -7.47 0.21 -3.78
C ARG A 115 -6.88 0.01 -2.39
N ASP A 116 -5.79 0.71 -2.08
CA ASP A 116 -5.30 0.78 -0.71
C ASP A 116 -6.12 1.77 0.11
N ILE A 117 -5.75 1.93 1.39
CA ILE A 117 -6.48 2.82 2.30
C ILE A 117 -6.47 4.28 1.83
N ALA A 118 -5.44 4.69 1.12
CA ALA A 118 -5.35 6.05 0.57
C ALA A 118 -6.11 6.21 -0.74
N GLY A 119 -6.51 5.10 -1.38
CA GLY A 119 -7.19 5.11 -2.67
C GLY A 119 -6.31 4.82 -3.88
N ASN A 120 -5.03 4.54 -3.67
CA ASN A 120 -4.14 4.17 -4.77
C ASN A 120 -4.52 2.81 -5.34
N ARG A 121 -4.30 2.64 -6.65
CA ARG A 121 -4.58 1.38 -7.34
C ARG A 121 -3.36 0.49 -7.35
N TRP A 122 -3.59 -0.76 -6.97
CA TRP A 122 -2.60 -1.82 -6.94
C TRP A 122 -3.06 -2.99 -7.80
N ASP A 123 -2.12 -3.63 -8.49
CA ASP A 123 -2.35 -4.97 -9.04
C ASP A 123 -1.98 -6.00 -8.00
N LEU A 124 -2.94 -6.88 -7.68
CA LEU A 124 -2.64 -8.14 -6.98
C LEU A 124 -2.33 -9.18 -8.06
N LEU A 125 -1.14 -9.75 -8.01
CA LEU A 125 -0.63 -10.70 -8.99
C LEU A 125 -0.40 -12.06 -8.34
N GLY A 126 -0.70 -13.12 -9.07
CA GLY A 126 -0.42 -14.47 -8.60
C GLY A 126 -0.24 -15.46 -9.75
N PRO A 127 0.16 -16.71 -9.43
CA PRO A 127 0.27 -17.73 -10.47
C PRO A 127 -1.10 -18.08 -11.05
N ALA A 128 -1.06 -18.58 -12.24
CA ALA A 128 -2.26 -19.00 -12.98
C ALA A 128 -3.01 -20.15 -12.28
#